data_b84c3f726e17ce2ea7478a33b0b87f90
#
_entry.id   b84c3f726e17ce2ea7478a33b0b87f90
#
_cell.length_a   1.000
_cell.length_b   1.000
_cell.length_c   1.000
_cell.angle_alpha   90.00
_cell.angle_beta   90.00
_cell.angle_gamma   90.00
#
_symmetry.space_group_name_H-M   'P 1'
#
loop_
_entity.id
_entity.type
_entity.pdbx_description
1 polymer ?
#
loop_
_entity_poly.entity_id
_entity_poly.type
_entity_poly.pdbx_seq_one_letter_code
_entity_poly.pdbx_strand_id
1 'polypeptide(L)'
;IYGMSATINRGDKQDKKMFMQLGPIRHRYTAKERAQKQGIGHYIYPRFTRLVDLNQSEDKNPSDYYRLIMQSELRNMQIVSDVIDCVKRGRTPVVMTKYKEHAQKLYDMLQGVADHVFLLQGGKSLKERAAIREQMAAVRADESLVLVAIGQYVGEGFNYPRLDTMLLAMPISFEGNVEQHAGRLNRAYEGKKDAIIFDYIDQHVPTLKRMYYKRLRAYKKIGYEVCSKVTDKQEVANSIFDSQNYFDVFEKDVVSASKSIVISSPSFSFKKVNWLCAESEQLQLRGVSVVVLTLDPEDYPEDGRDQHKSHIEHL
;
A
#
# COMPACT_ATOMS: atom_id res chain seq x y z
N ILE A 1 -9.42 -0.80 -40.94
CA ILE A 1 -9.73 -1.37 -39.63
C ILE A 1 -8.82 -0.70 -38.60
N TYR A 2 -9.39 -0.17 -37.53
CA TYR A 2 -8.66 0.44 -36.43
C TYR A 2 -8.86 -0.37 -35.16
N GLY A 3 -7.78 -0.68 -34.43
CA GLY A 3 -7.83 -1.31 -33.13
C GLY A 3 -7.47 -0.30 -32.04
N MET A 4 -8.29 -0.20 -31.00
CA MET A 4 -7.97 0.56 -29.77
C MET A 4 -8.01 -0.37 -28.57
N SER A 5 -6.96 -0.32 -27.75
CA SER A 5 -6.87 -1.12 -26.52
C SER A 5 -6.14 -0.33 -25.44
N ALA A 6 -6.60 -0.42 -24.20
CA ALA A 6 -5.89 0.12 -23.04
C ALA A 6 -4.68 -0.73 -22.67
N THR A 7 -4.74 -2.05 -22.91
CA THR A 7 -3.69 -3.02 -22.64
C THR A 7 -3.46 -3.88 -23.86
N ILE A 8 -2.26 -3.79 -24.43
CA ILE A 8 -1.91 -4.50 -25.66
C ILE A 8 -1.33 -5.90 -25.35
N ASN A 9 -0.65 -6.04 -24.21
CA ASN A 9 -0.04 -7.28 -23.80
C ASN A 9 -1.10 -8.30 -23.34
N ARG A 10 -1.21 -9.40 -24.04
CA ARG A 10 -2.11 -10.50 -23.68
C ARG A 10 -1.37 -11.54 -22.82
N GLY A 11 -2.04 -12.00 -21.78
CA GLY A 11 -1.49 -13.06 -20.91
C GLY A 11 -1.27 -14.39 -21.61
N ASP A 12 -1.95 -14.63 -22.74
CA ASP A 12 -1.85 -15.83 -23.58
C ASP A 12 -0.72 -15.75 -24.64
N LYS A 13 0.06 -14.67 -24.67
CA LYS A 13 1.16 -14.42 -25.63
C LYS A 13 0.73 -14.45 -27.12
N GLN A 14 -0.55 -14.23 -27.42
CA GLN A 14 -1.07 -14.22 -28.79
C GLN A 14 -1.12 -12.80 -29.41
N ASP A 15 -0.35 -11.88 -28.92
CA ASP A 15 -0.24 -10.51 -29.42
C ASP A 15 0.09 -10.45 -30.91
N LYS A 16 0.92 -11.42 -31.39
CA LYS A 16 1.30 -11.52 -32.80
C LYS A 16 0.10 -11.64 -33.74
N LYS A 17 -0.92 -12.42 -33.37
CA LYS A 17 -2.12 -12.62 -34.19
C LYS A 17 -2.90 -11.30 -34.35
N MET A 18 -2.95 -10.49 -33.30
CA MET A 18 -3.60 -9.18 -33.35
C MET A 18 -2.85 -8.23 -34.28
N PHE A 19 -1.52 -8.19 -34.19
CA PHE A 19 -0.70 -7.35 -35.07
C PHE A 19 -0.72 -7.79 -36.54
N MET A 20 -0.91 -9.09 -36.80
CA MET A 20 -1.09 -9.57 -38.18
C MET A 20 -2.37 -9.05 -38.82
N GLN A 21 -3.43 -8.81 -38.06
CA GLN A 21 -4.72 -8.31 -38.55
C GLN A 21 -4.81 -6.79 -38.55
N LEU A 22 -4.26 -6.11 -37.51
CA LEU A 22 -4.43 -4.67 -37.30
C LEU A 22 -3.18 -3.86 -37.72
N GLY A 23 -2.08 -4.53 -38.01
CA GLY A 23 -0.79 -3.89 -38.27
C GLY A 23 -0.08 -3.39 -37.01
N PRO A 24 1.05 -2.70 -37.13
CA PRO A 24 1.84 -2.23 -36.01
C PRO A 24 1.12 -1.09 -35.26
N ILE A 25 1.56 -0.88 -34.02
CA ILE A 25 1.06 0.23 -33.18
C ILE A 25 1.41 1.55 -33.86
N ARG A 26 0.39 2.33 -34.23
CA ARG A 26 0.54 3.65 -34.88
C ARG A 26 0.64 4.79 -33.89
N HIS A 27 -0.04 4.67 -32.77
CA HIS A 27 -0.03 5.69 -31.71
C HIS A 27 -0.13 5.02 -30.34
N ARG A 28 0.64 5.50 -29.39
CA ARG A 28 0.58 5.06 -28.00
C ARG A 28 0.39 6.28 -27.12
N TYR A 29 -0.70 6.30 -26.37
CA TYR A 29 -0.99 7.33 -25.39
C TYR A 29 -0.80 6.74 -24.00
N THR A 30 0.27 7.12 -23.32
CA THR A 30 0.64 6.54 -22.03
C THR A 30 -0.16 7.18 -20.89
N ALA A 31 -0.32 6.44 -19.78
CA ALA A 31 -0.93 6.98 -18.56
C ALA A 31 -0.16 8.20 -18.03
N LYS A 32 1.17 8.22 -18.20
CA LYS A 32 2.04 9.35 -17.85
C LYS A 32 1.72 10.61 -18.67
N GLU A 33 1.57 10.49 -19.99
CA GLU A 33 1.19 11.62 -20.85
C GLU A 33 -0.20 12.15 -20.53
N ARG A 34 -1.13 11.24 -20.16
CA ARG A 34 -2.46 11.62 -19.71
C ARG A 34 -2.40 12.42 -18.42
N ALA A 35 -1.65 11.93 -17.41
CA ALA A 35 -1.47 12.60 -16.13
C ALA A 35 -0.92 14.02 -16.30
N GLN A 36 0.12 14.17 -17.12
CA GLN A 36 0.74 15.48 -17.42
C GLN A 36 -0.24 16.45 -18.09
N LYS A 37 -1.07 15.96 -19.03
CA LYS A 37 -2.09 16.79 -19.68
C LYS A 37 -3.24 17.19 -18.78
N GLN A 38 -3.60 16.34 -17.80
CA GLN A 38 -4.70 16.58 -16.88
C GLN A 38 -4.29 17.34 -15.61
N GLY A 39 -2.97 17.51 -15.37
CA GLY A 39 -2.45 18.14 -14.15
C GLY A 39 -2.77 17.37 -12.85
N ILE A 40 -3.08 16.07 -12.96
CA ILE A 40 -3.41 15.20 -11.81
C ILE A 40 -2.13 14.47 -11.39
N GLY A 41 -1.70 14.65 -10.13
CA GLY A 41 -0.60 13.89 -9.54
C GLY A 41 -0.96 12.42 -9.36
N HIS A 42 -0.01 11.51 -9.55
CA HIS A 42 -0.22 10.07 -9.36
C HIS A 42 0.78 9.52 -8.36
N TYR A 43 0.30 9.07 -7.20
CA TYR A 43 1.15 8.69 -6.07
C TYR A 43 0.84 7.29 -5.56
N ILE A 44 1.90 6.57 -5.17
CA ILE A 44 1.83 5.31 -4.44
C ILE A 44 2.33 5.55 -3.02
N TYR A 45 1.53 5.18 -2.04
CA TYR A 45 1.92 5.17 -0.64
C TYR A 45 2.10 3.71 -0.18
N PRO A 46 3.34 3.23 -0.05
CA PRO A 46 3.63 1.93 0.53
C PRO A 46 3.16 1.87 1.98
N ARG A 47 2.35 0.87 2.33
CA ARG A 47 1.84 0.63 3.68
C ARG A 47 2.34 -0.71 4.17
N PHE A 48 3.36 -0.71 4.98
CA PHE A 48 3.94 -1.94 5.49
C PHE A 48 3.09 -2.53 6.61
N THR A 49 2.83 -3.82 6.51
CA THR A 49 1.99 -4.55 7.47
C THR A 49 2.85 -5.37 8.43
N ARG A 50 2.25 -5.73 9.57
CA ARG A 50 2.85 -6.65 10.55
C ARG A 50 2.40 -8.10 10.32
N LEU A 51 2.01 -8.45 9.09
CA LEU A 51 1.62 -9.80 8.75
C LEU A 51 2.83 -10.73 8.81
N VAL A 52 2.78 -11.73 9.68
CA VAL A 52 3.80 -12.77 9.82
C VAL A 52 3.16 -14.11 9.51
N ASP A 53 3.88 -14.95 8.79
CA ASP A 53 3.51 -16.33 8.56
C ASP A 53 4.23 -17.23 9.58
N LEU A 54 3.51 -17.63 10.63
CA LEU A 54 4.06 -18.46 11.68
C LEU A 54 4.27 -19.93 11.23
N ASN A 55 3.55 -20.36 10.18
CA ASN A 55 3.67 -21.69 9.61
C ASN A 55 4.48 -21.63 8.31
N GLN A 56 5.80 -21.61 8.41
CA GLN A 56 6.73 -21.54 7.27
C GLN A 56 6.83 -22.89 6.51
N SER A 57 5.71 -23.50 6.14
CA SER A 57 5.77 -24.68 5.25
C SER A 57 6.12 -24.24 3.82
N GLU A 58 7.08 -24.93 3.21
CA GLU A 58 7.56 -24.64 1.84
C GLU A 58 6.48 -24.87 0.76
N ASP A 59 5.46 -25.67 1.05
CA ASP A 59 4.43 -26.12 0.09
C ASP A 59 3.12 -25.29 0.11
N LYS A 60 3.17 -24.00 0.49
CA LYS A 60 1.96 -23.17 0.50
C LYS A 60 1.51 -22.78 -0.91
N ASN A 61 0.24 -23.03 -1.17
CA ASN A 61 -0.43 -22.53 -2.37
C ASN A 61 -0.73 -21.01 -2.26
N PRO A 62 -0.85 -20.30 -3.38
CA PRO A 62 -1.22 -18.88 -3.37
C PRO A 62 -2.50 -18.58 -2.57
N SER A 63 -3.46 -19.51 -2.52
CA SER A 63 -4.70 -19.41 -1.74
C SER A 63 -4.47 -19.32 -0.23
N ASP A 64 -3.42 -19.97 0.28
CA ASP A 64 -3.11 -19.97 1.71
C ASP A 64 -2.59 -18.61 2.16
N TYR A 65 -1.78 -17.95 1.34
CA TYR A 65 -1.35 -16.57 1.59
C TYR A 65 -2.53 -15.59 1.57
N TYR A 66 -3.50 -15.79 0.68
CA TYR A 66 -4.69 -14.93 0.63
C TYR A 66 -5.58 -15.14 1.87
N ARG A 67 -5.69 -16.38 2.35
CA ARG A 67 -6.41 -16.70 3.59
C ARG A 67 -5.73 -16.02 4.80
N LEU A 68 -4.41 -16.10 4.88
CA LEU A 68 -3.62 -15.43 5.91
C LEU A 68 -3.89 -13.91 5.94
N ILE A 69 -3.90 -13.27 4.77
CA ILE A 69 -4.23 -11.84 4.63
C ILE A 69 -5.64 -11.53 5.13
N MET A 70 -6.65 -12.32 4.72
CA MET A 70 -8.04 -12.09 5.10
C MET A 70 -8.28 -12.24 6.60
N GLN A 71 -7.56 -13.17 7.25
CA GLN A 71 -7.69 -13.48 8.67
C GLN A 71 -6.92 -12.50 9.58
N SER A 72 -5.96 -11.76 9.05
CA SER A 72 -5.16 -10.82 9.84
C SER A 72 -5.96 -9.60 10.29
N GLU A 73 -6.38 -9.60 11.57
CA GLU A 73 -7.11 -8.48 12.15
C GLU A 73 -6.30 -7.18 12.13
N LEU A 74 -5.02 -7.24 12.54
CA LEU A 74 -4.15 -6.06 12.56
C LEU A 74 -4.03 -5.41 11.17
N ARG A 75 -3.93 -6.24 10.11
CA ARG A 75 -3.87 -5.75 8.75
C ARG A 75 -5.19 -5.13 8.29
N ASN A 76 -6.31 -5.75 8.64
CA ASN A 76 -7.63 -5.23 8.33
C ASN A 76 -7.91 -3.93 9.09
N MET A 77 -7.53 -3.83 10.37
CA MET A 77 -7.61 -2.60 11.16
C MET A 77 -6.77 -1.47 10.57
N GLN A 78 -5.57 -1.77 10.07
CA GLN A 78 -4.72 -0.80 9.36
C GLN A 78 -5.42 -0.26 8.11
N ILE A 79 -6.04 -1.12 7.30
CA ILE A 79 -6.82 -0.71 6.13
C ILE A 79 -7.97 0.22 6.53
N VAL A 80 -8.72 -0.16 7.55
CA VAL A 80 -9.84 0.65 8.06
C VAL A 80 -9.36 2.02 8.57
N SER A 81 -8.26 2.07 9.32
CA SER A 81 -7.65 3.32 9.77
C SER A 81 -7.27 4.23 8.60
N ASP A 82 -6.66 3.67 7.56
CA ASP A 82 -6.30 4.42 6.36
C ASP A 82 -7.52 4.95 5.60
N VAL A 83 -8.63 4.19 5.57
CA VAL A 83 -9.90 4.65 4.99
C VAL A 83 -10.48 5.81 5.80
N ILE A 84 -10.49 5.71 7.13
CA ILE A 84 -10.96 6.77 8.02
C ILE A 84 -10.17 8.07 7.78
N ASP A 85 -8.85 7.97 7.66
CA ASP A 85 -7.99 9.13 7.40
C ASP A 85 -8.25 9.73 6.00
N CYS A 86 -8.50 8.89 5.00
CA CYS A 86 -8.91 9.35 3.67
C CYS A 86 -10.22 10.13 3.73
N VAL A 87 -11.24 9.59 4.38
CA VAL A 87 -12.55 10.24 4.51
C VAL A 87 -12.45 11.58 5.26
N LYS A 88 -11.71 11.62 6.37
CA LYS A 88 -11.44 12.86 7.12
C LYS A 88 -10.76 13.95 6.27
N ARG A 89 -9.96 13.56 5.28
CA ARG A 89 -9.30 14.47 4.33
C ARG A 89 -10.18 14.81 3.11
N GLY A 90 -11.46 14.43 3.11
CA GLY A 90 -12.41 14.67 2.03
C GLY A 90 -12.17 13.83 0.78
N ARG A 91 -11.45 12.71 0.89
CA ARG A 91 -11.17 11.80 -0.23
C ARG A 91 -12.31 10.80 -0.43
N THR A 92 -12.36 10.22 -1.62
CA THR A 92 -13.33 9.20 -1.97
C THR A 92 -12.60 7.86 -2.24
N PRO A 93 -12.40 7.04 -1.18
CA PRO A 93 -11.62 5.83 -1.29
C PRO A 93 -12.40 4.64 -1.86
N VAL A 94 -11.68 3.79 -2.62
CA VAL A 94 -12.10 2.44 -2.97
C VAL A 94 -11.17 1.40 -2.36
N VAL A 95 -11.72 0.48 -1.59
CA VAL A 95 -11.01 -0.67 -1.02
C VAL A 95 -11.15 -1.86 -1.97
N MET A 96 -10.03 -2.28 -2.54
CA MET A 96 -9.97 -3.33 -3.55
C MET A 96 -9.53 -4.65 -2.93
N THR A 97 -10.37 -5.67 -3.06
CA THR A 97 -10.04 -7.03 -2.65
C THR A 97 -10.35 -8.06 -3.74
N LYS A 98 -10.09 -9.34 -3.48
CA LYS A 98 -10.31 -10.44 -4.43
C LYS A 98 -11.44 -11.37 -4.01
N TYR A 99 -11.68 -11.54 -2.72
CA TYR A 99 -12.61 -12.53 -2.18
C TYR A 99 -13.83 -11.88 -1.56
N LYS A 100 -15.00 -12.53 -1.72
CA LYS A 100 -16.27 -12.03 -1.19
C LYS A 100 -16.28 -11.91 0.33
N GLU A 101 -15.75 -12.91 1.01
CA GLU A 101 -15.66 -12.92 2.48
C GLU A 101 -14.83 -11.74 3.01
N HIS A 102 -13.71 -11.46 2.36
CA HIS A 102 -12.88 -10.32 2.73
C HIS A 102 -13.56 -8.98 2.40
N ALA A 103 -14.25 -8.90 1.26
CA ALA A 103 -15.01 -7.71 0.90
C ALA A 103 -16.15 -7.44 1.91
N GLN A 104 -16.87 -8.48 2.32
CA GLN A 104 -17.92 -8.37 3.32
C GLN A 104 -17.35 -7.95 4.68
N LYS A 105 -16.28 -8.60 5.14
CA LYS A 105 -15.61 -8.26 6.40
C LYS A 105 -15.18 -6.80 6.45
N LEU A 106 -14.49 -6.31 5.41
CA LEU A 106 -14.06 -4.92 5.34
C LEU A 106 -15.24 -3.95 5.23
N TYR A 107 -16.30 -4.33 4.51
CA TYR A 107 -17.53 -3.55 4.43
C TYR A 107 -18.19 -3.40 5.79
N ASP A 108 -18.30 -4.49 6.57
CA ASP A 108 -18.89 -4.46 7.91
C ASP A 108 -18.06 -3.62 8.88
N MET A 109 -16.73 -3.71 8.80
CA MET A 109 -15.81 -2.90 9.60
C MET A 109 -15.84 -1.40 9.25
N LEU A 110 -16.27 -1.05 8.04
CA LEU A 110 -16.31 0.34 7.55
C LEU A 110 -17.68 1.00 7.73
N GLN A 111 -18.67 0.31 8.30
CA GLN A 111 -19.98 0.91 8.58
C GLN A 111 -19.84 2.10 9.53
N GLY A 112 -20.46 3.23 9.19
CA GLY A 112 -20.41 4.46 9.97
C GLY A 112 -19.12 5.29 9.80
N VAL A 113 -18.18 4.86 8.95
CA VAL A 113 -16.95 5.63 8.65
C VAL A 113 -17.23 6.79 7.69
N ALA A 114 -18.24 6.67 6.84
CA ALA A 114 -18.67 7.69 5.89
C ALA A 114 -20.19 7.75 5.85
N ASP A 115 -20.74 8.82 5.26
CA ASP A 115 -22.19 8.96 5.06
C ASP A 115 -22.74 7.80 4.22
N HIS A 116 -21.94 7.34 3.24
CA HIS A 116 -22.29 6.23 2.38
C HIS A 116 -21.14 5.21 2.27
N VAL A 117 -21.44 3.95 2.58
CA VAL A 117 -20.53 2.82 2.35
C VAL A 117 -21.19 1.84 1.40
N PHE A 118 -20.56 1.59 0.27
CA PHE A 118 -21.08 0.69 -0.77
C PHE A 118 -20.26 -0.58 -0.90
N LEU A 119 -20.94 -1.70 -1.21
CA LEU A 119 -20.29 -2.99 -1.46
C LEU A 119 -20.61 -3.47 -2.87
N LEU A 120 -19.58 -3.57 -3.72
CA LEU A 120 -19.67 -4.08 -5.08
C LEU A 120 -18.97 -5.43 -5.21
N GLN A 121 -19.73 -6.51 -5.11
CA GLN A 121 -19.23 -7.88 -5.16
C GLN A 121 -20.07 -8.79 -6.06
N GLY A 122 -19.55 -10.00 -6.34
CA GLY A 122 -20.27 -11.01 -7.12
C GLY A 122 -21.44 -11.66 -6.38
N GLY A 123 -22.32 -12.31 -7.15
CA GLY A 123 -23.55 -12.93 -6.65
C GLY A 123 -24.77 -12.02 -6.72
N LYS A 124 -24.57 -10.72 -6.96
CA LYS A 124 -25.65 -9.77 -7.23
C LYS A 124 -26.02 -9.79 -8.73
N SER A 125 -27.30 -9.68 -9.02
CA SER A 125 -27.80 -9.58 -10.38
C SER A 125 -27.33 -8.30 -11.09
N LEU A 126 -27.43 -8.23 -12.40
CA LEU A 126 -27.12 -7.02 -13.16
C LEU A 126 -27.96 -5.82 -12.68
N LYS A 127 -29.23 -6.05 -12.33
CA LYS A 127 -30.15 -5.02 -11.83
C LYS A 127 -29.67 -4.47 -10.47
N GLU A 128 -29.30 -5.33 -9.53
CA GLU A 128 -28.79 -4.90 -8.22
C GLU A 128 -27.48 -4.11 -8.33
N ARG A 129 -26.60 -4.52 -9.24
CA ARG A 129 -25.35 -3.77 -9.49
C ARG A 129 -25.61 -2.41 -10.15
N ALA A 130 -26.60 -2.33 -11.04
CA ALA A 130 -27.04 -1.07 -11.62
C ALA A 130 -27.62 -0.15 -10.55
N ALA A 131 -28.48 -0.66 -9.67
CA ALA A 131 -29.08 0.09 -8.57
C ALA A 131 -27.99 0.67 -7.61
N ILE A 132 -26.96 -0.12 -7.27
CA ILE A 132 -25.82 0.40 -6.47
C ILE A 132 -25.12 1.56 -7.19
N ARG A 133 -24.91 1.44 -8.50
CA ARG A 133 -24.26 2.52 -9.28
C ARG A 133 -25.12 3.78 -9.34
N GLU A 134 -26.42 3.64 -9.45
CA GLU A 134 -27.37 4.75 -9.41
C GLU A 134 -27.37 5.42 -8.04
N GLN A 135 -27.39 4.64 -6.96
CA GLN A 135 -27.27 5.16 -5.61
C GLN A 135 -25.94 5.92 -5.41
N MET A 136 -24.81 5.36 -5.87
CA MET A 136 -23.52 6.05 -5.82
C MET A 136 -23.53 7.36 -6.63
N ALA A 137 -24.19 7.37 -7.81
CA ALA A 137 -24.28 8.56 -8.65
C ALA A 137 -25.15 9.65 -8.04
N ALA A 138 -26.11 9.27 -7.18
CA ALA A 138 -27.00 10.19 -6.47
C ALA A 138 -26.37 10.80 -5.21
N VAL A 139 -25.21 10.30 -4.74
CA VAL A 139 -24.51 10.86 -3.58
C VAL A 139 -24.04 12.27 -3.88
N ARG A 140 -24.41 13.22 -3.01
CA ARG A 140 -24.08 14.63 -3.17
C ARG A 140 -22.58 14.85 -3.04
N ALA A 141 -22.08 15.96 -3.58
CA ALA A 141 -20.66 16.27 -3.56
C ALA A 141 -20.11 16.54 -2.14
N ASP A 142 -20.98 17.03 -1.25
CA ASP A 142 -20.66 17.33 0.15
C ASP A 142 -20.77 16.12 1.09
N GLU A 143 -21.32 15.00 0.63
CA GLU A 143 -21.42 13.75 1.39
C GLU A 143 -20.19 12.87 1.14
N SER A 144 -19.70 12.19 2.18
CA SER A 144 -18.57 11.27 2.10
C SER A 144 -19.01 9.90 1.58
N LEU A 145 -18.12 9.24 0.81
CA LEU A 145 -18.39 7.94 0.22
C LEU A 145 -17.18 7.03 0.29
N VAL A 146 -17.41 5.77 0.67
CA VAL A 146 -16.46 4.67 0.62
C VAL A 146 -17.02 3.55 -0.25
N LEU A 147 -16.21 3.02 -1.16
CA LEU A 147 -16.54 1.84 -1.95
C LEU A 147 -15.67 0.66 -1.53
N VAL A 148 -16.27 -0.47 -1.16
CA VAL A 148 -15.58 -1.76 -1.04
C VAL A 148 -15.92 -2.59 -2.27
N ALA A 149 -14.91 -3.11 -2.98
CA ALA A 149 -15.16 -3.79 -4.24
C ALA A 149 -14.21 -4.96 -4.49
N ILE A 150 -14.73 -5.98 -5.17
CA ILE A 150 -13.92 -7.02 -5.79
C ILE A 150 -13.45 -6.51 -7.15
N GLY A 151 -12.13 -6.62 -7.41
CA GLY A 151 -11.45 -6.00 -8.54
C GLY A 151 -12.11 -6.20 -9.91
N GLN A 152 -12.63 -7.40 -10.18
CA GLN A 152 -13.32 -7.68 -11.44
C GLN A 152 -14.59 -6.82 -11.69
N TYR A 153 -15.25 -6.33 -10.63
CA TYR A 153 -16.47 -5.52 -10.75
C TYR A 153 -16.21 -4.01 -10.86
N VAL A 154 -15.00 -3.59 -10.52
CA VAL A 154 -14.47 -2.24 -10.81
C VAL A 154 -13.75 -2.23 -12.18
N GLY A 155 -13.71 -3.38 -12.87
CA GLY A 155 -13.14 -3.56 -14.20
C GLY A 155 -13.97 -2.91 -15.32
N GLU A 156 -14.26 -3.66 -16.39
CA GLU A 156 -14.95 -3.13 -17.57
C GLU A 156 -16.35 -2.55 -17.22
N GLY A 157 -16.62 -1.38 -17.80
CA GLY A 157 -17.92 -0.69 -17.64
C GLY A 157 -18.13 0.06 -16.32
N PHE A 158 -17.22 -0.02 -15.34
CA PHE A 158 -17.33 0.78 -14.12
C PHE A 158 -16.79 2.20 -14.37
N ASN A 159 -17.63 3.21 -14.15
CA ASN A 159 -17.28 4.62 -14.32
C ASN A 159 -17.77 5.44 -13.14
N TYR A 160 -16.87 5.77 -12.23
CA TYR A 160 -17.13 6.68 -11.11
C TYR A 160 -15.93 7.63 -10.93
N PRO A 161 -15.89 8.77 -11.63
CA PRO A 161 -14.73 9.66 -11.69
C PRO A 161 -14.34 10.29 -10.35
N ARG A 162 -15.28 10.38 -9.40
CA ARG A 162 -15.05 10.93 -8.06
C ARG A 162 -14.00 10.14 -7.26
N LEU A 163 -13.83 8.82 -7.53
CA LEU A 163 -12.80 8.03 -6.84
C LEU A 163 -11.40 8.60 -7.08
N ASP A 164 -10.70 8.90 -6.01
CA ASP A 164 -9.36 9.49 -6.01
C ASP A 164 -8.33 8.67 -5.24
N THR A 165 -8.76 7.74 -4.42
CA THR A 165 -7.89 6.91 -3.59
C THR A 165 -8.25 5.44 -3.75
N MET A 166 -7.24 4.59 -3.92
CA MET A 166 -7.40 3.13 -3.96
C MET A 166 -6.57 2.49 -2.85
N LEU A 167 -7.19 1.60 -2.09
CA LEU A 167 -6.52 0.79 -1.09
C LEU A 167 -6.48 -0.66 -1.60
N LEU A 168 -5.29 -1.18 -1.90
CA LEU A 168 -5.09 -2.54 -2.38
C LEU A 168 -5.09 -3.53 -1.20
N ALA A 169 -6.27 -3.81 -0.66
CA ALA A 169 -6.42 -4.72 0.48
C ALA A 169 -5.94 -6.15 0.18
N MET A 170 -5.91 -6.53 -1.09
CA MET A 170 -5.37 -7.82 -1.55
C MET A 170 -4.30 -7.58 -2.62
N PRO A 171 -3.12 -8.23 -2.52
CA PRO A 171 -2.05 -8.03 -3.49
C PRO A 171 -2.42 -8.51 -4.89
N ILE A 172 -2.09 -7.71 -5.87
CA ILE A 172 -2.22 -8.02 -7.29
C ILE A 172 -0.84 -8.37 -7.82
N SER A 173 -0.70 -9.44 -8.59
CA SER A 173 0.58 -9.89 -9.13
C SER A 173 0.77 -9.59 -10.62
N PHE A 174 -0.31 -9.31 -11.36
CA PHE A 174 -0.27 -9.10 -12.81
C PHE A 174 -0.24 -7.60 -13.14
N GLU A 175 0.77 -7.16 -13.90
CA GLU A 175 0.98 -5.76 -14.27
C GLU A 175 -0.23 -5.11 -14.95
N GLY A 176 -0.87 -5.84 -15.88
CA GLY A 176 -2.05 -5.34 -16.60
C GLY A 176 -3.25 -5.03 -15.69
N ASN A 177 -3.41 -5.78 -14.60
CA ASN A 177 -4.47 -5.50 -13.62
C ASN A 177 -4.16 -4.21 -12.84
N VAL A 178 -2.88 -3.96 -12.51
CA VAL A 178 -2.45 -2.73 -11.84
C VAL A 178 -2.76 -1.52 -12.73
N GLU A 179 -2.39 -1.59 -14.01
CA GLU A 179 -2.64 -0.53 -14.99
C GLU A 179 -4.15 -0.27 -15.18
N GLN A 180 -4.95 -1.35 -15.27
CA GLN A 180 -6.39 -1.26 -15.42
C GLN A 180 -7.06 -0.60 -14.21
N HIS A 181 -6.68 -1.01 -12.99
CA HIS A 181 -7.26 -0.44 -11.77
C HIS A 181 -6.80 1.01 -11.54
N ALA A 182 -5.52 1.31 -11.73
CA ALA A 182 -4.99 2.67 -11.66
C ALA A 182 -5.68 3.60 -12.67
N GLY A 183 -5.94 3.10 -13.87
CA GLY A 183 -6.66 3.85 -14.91
C GLY A 183 -8.08 4.29 -14.51
N ARG A 184 -8.70 3.66 -13.50
CA ARG A 184 -10.01 4.06 -12.99
C ARG A 184 -9.92 5.31 -12.10
N LEU A 185 -8.82 5.45 -11.37
CA LEU A 185 -8.56 6.65 -10.58
C LEU A 185 -8.17 7.85 -11.46
N ASN A 186 -7.59 7.61 -12.61
CA ASN A 186 -7.03 8.65 -13.48
C ASN A 186 -8.10 9.39 -14.30
N ARG A 187 -9.37 9.34 -13.89
CA ARG A 187 -10.44 10.07 -14.55
C ARG A 187 -10.57 11.46 -13.96
N ALA A 188 -10.71 12.45 -14.84
CA ALA A 188 -10.92 13.82 -14.42
C ALA A 188 -12.25 13.96 -13.66
N TYR A 189 -12.20 14.67 -12.56
CA TYR A 189 -13.35 15.07 -11.75
C TYR A 189 -13.06 16.46 -11.17
N GLU A 190 -14.06 17.28 -11.05
CA GLU A 190 -13.92 18.64 -10.53
C GLU A 190 -13.32 18.62 -9.11
N GLY A 191 -12.29 19.42 -8.87
CA GLY A 191 -11.58 19.47 -7.58
C GLY A 191 -10.57 18.35 -7.34
N LYS A 192 -10.46 17.34 -8.21
CA LYS A 192 -9.49 16.25 -8.05
C LYS A 192 -8.09 16.70 -8.41
N LYS A 193 -7.20 16.73 -7.42
CA LYS A 193 -5.80 17.16 -7.56
C LYS A 193 -4.84 16.01 -7.84
N ASP A 194 -5.13 14.85 -7.30
CA ASP A 194 -4.28 13.67 -7.39
C ASP A 194 -5.08 12.35 -7.34
N ALA A 195 -4.39 11.27 -7.71
CA ALA A 195 -4.84 9.90 -7.59
C ALA A 195 -3.83 9.13 -6.73
N ILE A 196 -4.28 8.55 -5.63
CA ILE A 196 -3.44 7.89 -4.64
C ILE A 196 -3.76 6.39 -4.60
N ILE A 197 -2.70 5.57 -4.53
CA ILE A 197 -2.83 4.14 -4.26
C ILE A 197 -2.07 3.81 -2.97
N PHE A 198 -2.78 3.29 -1.97
CA PHE A 198 -2.19 2.64 -0.81
C PHE A 198 -1.90 1.17 -1.15
N ASP A 199 -0.64 0.79 -1.16
CA ASP A 199 -0.21 -0.57 -1.43
C ASP A 199 0.29 -1.24 -0.14
N TYR A 200 -0.46 -2.23 0.36
CA TYR A 200 -0.11 -2.94 1.59
C TYR A 200 0.95 -3.99 1.33
N ILE A 201 2.07 -3.85 2.02
CA ILE A 201 3.28 -4.64 1.81
C ILE A 201 3.49 -5.58 2.99
N ASP A 202 3.28 -6.86 2.75
CA ASP A 202 3.44 -7.92 3.73
C ASP A 202 4.90 -8.43 3.67
N GLN A 203 5.84 -7.61 4.17
CA GLN A 203 7.29 -7.79 3.97
C GLN A 203 7.87 -9.03 4.65
N HIS A 204 7.24 -9.51 5.73
CA HIS A 204 7.69 -10.70 6.47
C HIS A 204 7.25 -12.00 5.80
N VAL A 205 6.48 -11.94 4.72
CA VAL A 205 6.06 -13.08 3.90
C VAL A 205 6.77 -13.01 2.54
N PRO A 206 7.82 -13.82 2.29
CA PRO A 206 8.69 -13.69 1.11
C PRO A 206 7.95 -13.69 -0.22
N THR A 207 6.91 -14.51 -0.35
CA THR A 207 6.09 -14.57 -1.57
C THR A 207 5.31 -13.28 -1.81
N LEU A 208 4.71 -12.69 -0.78
CA LEU A 208 3.96 -11.45 -0.87
C LEU A 208 4.90 -10.26 -1.12
N LYS A 209 6.08 -10.27 -0.51
CA LYS A 209 7.15 -9.30 -0.77
C LYS A 209 7.58 -9.32 -2.25
N ARG A 210 7.77 -10.50 -2.86
CA ARG A 210 8.07 -10.62 -4.29
C ARG A 210 6.96 -10.06 -5.18
N MET A 211 5.69 -10.22 -4.78
CA MET A 211 4.56 -9.64 -5.50
C MET A 211 4.59 -8.10 -5.46
N TYR A 212 4.98 -7.50 -4.34
CA TYR A 212 5.17 -6.05 -4.24
C TYR A 212 6.21 -5.53 -5.24
N TYR A 213 7.38 -6.16 -5.33
CA TYR A 213 8.41 -5.72 -6.30
C TYR A 213 7.94 -5.81 -7.75
N LYS A 214 7.06 -6.74 -8.08
CA LYS A 214 6.42 -6.80 -9.41
C LYS A 214 5.49 -5.59 -9.62
N ARG A 215 4.67 -5.25 -8.63
CA ARG A 215 3.80 -4.06 -8.69
C ARG A 215 4.60 -2.77 -8.80
N LEU A 216 5.68 -2.65 -8.04
CA LEU A 216 6.56 -1.47 -8.06
C LEU A 216 7.08 -1.15 -9.48
N ARG A 217 7.43 -2.19 -10.24
CA ARG A 217 7.82 -2.01 -11.65
C ARG A 217 6.66 -1.54 -12.52
N ALA A 218 5.46 -2.10 -12.29
CA ALA A 218 4.27 -1.67 -13.01
C ALA A 218 3.91 -0.22 -12.71
N TYR A 219 3.97 0.22 -11.46
CA TYR A 219 3.72 1.61 -11.06
C TYR A 219 4.66 2.60 -11.76
N LYS A 220 5.95 2.31 -11.77
CA LYS A 220 6.94 3.14 -12.48
C LYS A 220 6.64 3.24 -13.97
N LYS A 221 6.23 2.13 -14.59
CA LYS A 221 5.88 2.06 -16.02
C LYS A 221 4.67 2.92 -16.38
N ILE A 222 3.66 2.99 -15.50
CA ILE A 222 2.46 3.80 -15.72
C ILE A 222 2.58 5.24 -15.21
N GLY A 223 3.77 5.63 -14.70
CA GLY A 223 4.07 7.00 -14.31
C GLY A 223 3.59 7.42 -12.93
N TYR A 224 3.34 6.45 -12.03
CA TYR A 224 3.10 6.74 -10.62
C TYR A 224 4.41 6.96 -9.88
N GLU A 225 4.43 7.96 -9.03
CA GLU A 225 5.55 8.24 -8.13
C GLU A 225 5.34 7.49 -6.81
N VAL A 226 6.40 6.80 -6.36
CA VAL A 226 6.37 6.13 -5.06
C VAL A 226 6.79 7.15 -4.01
N CYS A 227 5.84 7.51 -3.14
CA CYS A 227 6.09 8.41 -2.02
C CYS A 227 6.81 7.65 -0.92
N SER A 228 8.14 7.78 -0.88
CA SER A 228 8.97 7.28 0.21
C SER A 228 9.22 8.34 1.30
N LYS A 229 8.88 9.60 1.02
CA LYS A 229 9.06 10.70 1.97
C LYS A 229 7.76 10.94 2.75
N VAL A 230 7.83 10.72 4.03
CA VAL A 230 6.79 11.10 4.98
C VAL A 230 6.84 12.61 5.15
N THR A 231 5.79 13.30 4.71
CA THR A 231 5.70 14.76 4.83
C THR A 231 4.92 15.21 6.07
N ASP A 232 4.23 14.30 6.76
CA ASP A 232 3.43 14.63 7.94
C ASP A 232 3.82 13.76 9.14
N LYS A 233 3.89 14.36 10.34
CA LYS A 233 4.28 13.67 11.59
C LYS A 233 3.40 12.46 11.93
N GLN A 234 2.14 12.44 11.48
CA GLN A 234 1.22 11.30 11.69
C GLN A 234 1.46 10.13 10.73
N GLU A 235 2.04 10.37 9.56
CA GLU A 235 2.37 9.32 8.58
C GLU A 235 3.69 8.60 8.94
N VAL A 236 4.58 9.23 9.71
CA VAL A 236 5.85 8.64 10.18
C VAL A 236 5.61 7.37 11.00
N ALA A 237 4.58 7.36 11.83
CA ALA A 237 4.29 6.22 12.73
C ALA A 237 4.04 4.88 12.01
N ASN A 238 3.69 4.92 10.71
CA ASN A 238 3.36 3.74 9.91
C ASN A 238 4.27 3.53 8.69
N SER A 239 5.36 4.29 8.56
CA SER A 239 6.26 4.19 7.42
C SER A 239 7.44 3.30 7.75
N ILE A 240 7.92 2.55 6.74
CA ILE A 240 9.18 1.83 6.83
C ILE A 240 10.18 2.52 5.90
N PHE A 241 11.35 2.73 6.42
CA PHE A 241 12.47 3.38 5.76
C PHE A 241 13.45 2.33 5.24
N ASP A 242 14.06 2.58 4.10
CA ASP A 242 15.13 1.74 3.59
C ASP A 242 16.50 2.16 4.22
N SER A 243 17.55 1.41 3.89
CA SER A 243 18.89 1.65 4.44
C SER A 243 19.49 3.02 4.07
N GLN A 244 18.90 3.74 3.11
CA GLN A 244 19.41 5.04 2.64
C GLN A 244 18.76 6.22 3.37
N ASN A 245 17.52 6.07 3.83
CA ASN A 245 16.73 7.19 4.36
C ASN A 245 16.21 6.99 5.79
N TYR A 246 16.34 5.78 6.36
CA TYR A 246 15.81 5.52 7.69
C TYR A 246 16.54 6.33 8.78
N PHE A 247 17.82 6.60 8.61
CA PHE A 247 18.65 7.22 9.67
C PHE A 247 18.22 8.67 9.93
N ASP A 248 17.89 9.44 8.89
CA ASP A 248 17.43 10.83 9.03
C ASP A 248 16.12 10.93 9.82
N VAL A 249 15.25 9.93 9.68
CA VAL A 249 13.97 9.89 10.41
C VAL A 249 14.18 9.35 11.82
N PHE A 250 14.95 8.29 11.95
CA PHE A 250 15.35 7.75 13.25
C PHE A 250 15.99 8.80 14.14
N GLU A 251 16.96 9.58 13.59
CA GLU A 251 17.58 10.69 14.29
C GLU A 251 16.55 11.74 14.75
N LYS A 252 15.64 12.15 13.89
CA LYS A 252 14.57 13.11 14.24
C LYS A 252 13.65 12.58 15.34
N ASP A 253 13.27 11.31 15.25
CA ASP A 253 12.39 10.67 16.23
C ASP A 253 13.09 10.58 17.59
N VAL A 254 14.36 10.17 17.61
CA VAL A 254 15.16 10.12 18.83
C VAL A 254 15.29 11.51 19.45
N VAL A 255 15.74 12.50 18.68
CA VAL A 255 15.95 13.87 19.16
C VAL A 255 14.64 14.54 19.63
N SER A 256 13.50 14.22 18.99
CA SER A 256 12.20 14.82 19.32
C SER A 256 11.44 14.12 20.45
N ALA A 257 11.94 13.01 20.95
CA ALA A 257 11.27 12.24 22.00
C ALA A 257 11.12 13.04 23.30
N SER A 258 9.98 12.88 23.95
CA SER A 258 9.61 13.66 25.14
C SER A 258 9.28 12.83 26.38
N LYS A 259 9.15 11.50 26.26
CA LYS A 259 8.79 10.60 27.37
C LYS A 259 9.68 9.39 27.44
N SER A 260 9.69 8.58 26.41
CA SER A 260 10.47 7.34 26.36
C SER A 260 10.78 6.93 24.93
N ILE A 261 11.90 6.24 24.76
CA ILE A 261 12.30 5.58 23.51
C ILE A 261 12.60 4.12 23.81
N VAL A 262 12.10 3.23 22.97
CA VAL A 262 12.47 1.82 22.98
C VAL A 262 13.07 1.49 21.60
N ILE A 263 14.32 1.12 21.57
CA ILE A 263 15.06 0.74 20.37
C ILE A 263 15.26 -0.76 20.38
N SER A 264 14.74 -1.48 19.38
CA SER A 264 14.98 -2.91 19.22
C SER A 264 15.80 -3.16 17.97
N SER A 265 16.98 -3.73 18.13
CA SER A 265 17.86 -4.11 17.02
C SER A 265 18.67 -5.34 17.39
N PRO A 266 18.76 -6.36 16.52
CA PRO A 266 19.55 -7.56 16.81
C PRO A 266 21.06 -7.24 16.94
N SER A 267 21.52 -6.17 16.31
CA SER A 267 22.92 -5.71 16.39
C SER A 267 23.06 -4.23 16.10
N PHE A 268 24.17 -3.66 16.54
CA PHE A 268 24.53 -2.27 16.27
C PHE A 268 25.93 -2.18 15.65
N SER A 269 26.12 -1.25 14.72
CA SER A 269 27.47 -0.89 14.29
C SER A 269 28.08 0.10 15.29
N PHE A 270 29.41 0.11 15.43
CA PHE A 270 30.15 1.00 16.35
C PHE A 270 29.77 2.48 16.16
N LYS A 271 29.61 2.92 14.91
CA LYS A 271 29.15 4.29 14.60
C LYS A 271 27.79 4.63 15.20
N LYS A 272 26.84 3.68 15.14
CA LYS A 272 25.48 3.86 15.68
C LYS A 272 25.47 3.83 17.19
N VAL A 273 26.30 2.98 17.80
CA VAL A 273 26.49 2.92 19.26
C VAL A 273 26.98 4.27 19.78
N ASN A 274 28.07 4.80 19.24
CA ASN A 274 28.61 6.09 19.65
C ASN A 274 27.64 7.25 19.50
N TRP A 275 26.87 7.26 18.38
CA TRP A 275 25.83 8.27 18.17
C TRP A 275 24.72 8.13 19.20
N LEU A 276 24.25 6.92 19.47
CA LEU A 276 23.17 6.65 20.41
C LEU A 276 23.58 7.00 21.85
N CYS A 277 24.81 6.71 22.25
CA CYS A 277 25.32 7.11 23.56
C CYS A 277 25.30 8.64 23.74
N ALA A 278 25.78 9.37 22.75
CA ALA A 278 25.79 10.84 22.78
C ALA A 278 24.38 11.42 22.87
N GLU A 279 23.44 10.89 22.10
CA GLU A 279 22.04 11.34 22.13
C GLU A 279 21.31 10.89 23.41
N SER A 280 21.60 9.70 23.95
CA SER A 280 20.97 9.20 25.17
C SER A 280 21.29 10.05 26.39
N GLU A 281 22.51 10.60 26.50
CA GLU A 281 22.86 11.57 27.54
C GLU A 281 21.97 12.82 27.47
N GLN A 282 21.77 13.36 26.26
CA GLN A 282 20.92 14.54 26.06
C GLN A 282 19.43 14.24 26.35
N LEU A 283 18.99 13.03 26.03
CA LEU A 283 17.60 12.57 26.30
C LEU A 283 17.38 12.40 27.81
N GLN A 284 18.32 11.82 28.52
CA GLN A 284 18.27 11.64 29.97
C GLN A 284 18.22 12.99 30.71
N LEU A 285 19.01 13.97 30.26
CA LEU A 285 18.97 15.34 30.79
C LEU A 285 17.58 15.99 30.64
N ARG A 286 16.80 15.58 29.63
CA ARG A 286 15.41 16.00 29.39
C ARG A 286 14.37 15.12 30.11
N GLY A 287 14.80 14.12 30.87
CA GLY A 287 13.91 13.16 31.56
C GLY A 287 13.29 12.11 30.65
N VAL A 288 13.87 11.87 29.48
CA VAL A 288 13.40 10.83 28.53
C VAL A 288 14.04 9.49 28.88
N SER A 289 13.23 8.47 29.07
CA SER A 289 13.71 7.09 29.28
C SER A 289 14.15 6.46 27.98
N VAL A 290 15.36 5.89 27.94
CA VAL A 290 15.89 5.18 26.77
C VAL A 290 16.07 3.70 27.13
N VAL A 291 15.44 2.81 26.36
CA VAL A 291 15.56 1.36 26.50
C VAL A 291 16.06 0.77 25.19
N VAL A 292 17.14 0.02 25.25
CA VAL A 292 17.73 -0.67 24.10
C VAL A 292 17.57 -2.18 24.29
N LEU A 293 16.93 -2.83 23.33
CA LEU A 293 16.75 -4.28 23.27
C LEU A 293 17.61 -4.83 22.13
N THR A 294 18.50 -5.76 22.44
CA THR A 294 19.38 -6.40 21.46
C THR A 294 19.52 -7.89 21.75
N LEU A 295 20.11 -8.65 20.84
CA LEU A 295 20.40 -10.07 21.07
C LEU A 295 21.39 -10.23 22.22
N ASP A 296 21.21 -11.32 23.00
CA ASP A 296 22.25 -11.75 23.93
C ASP A 296 23.51 -12.08 23.15
N PRO A 297 24.71 -11.68 23.64
CA PRO A 297 25.98 -12.04 22.99
C PRO A 297 26.14 -13.53 22.74
N GLU A 298 25.58 -14.40 23.61
CA GLU A 298 25.67 -15.85 23.44
C GLU A 298 24.81 -16.35 22.27
N ASP A 299 23.73 -15.65 21.92
CA ASP A 299 22.87 -15.98 20.78
C ASP A 299 23.37 -15.37 19.45
N TYR A 300 24.45 -14.58 19.48
CA TYR A 300 25.03 -13.98 18.29
C TYR A 300 25.97 -14.95 17.56
N PRO A 301 26.05 -14.92 16.20
CA PRO A 301 26.96 -15.75 15.42
C PRO A 301 28.41 -15.63 15.91
N GLU A 302 29.16 -16.75 15.96
CA GLU A 302 30.49 -16.82 16.53
C GLU A 302 31.49 -15.85 15.91
N ASP A 303 31.39 -15.63 14.60
CA ASP A 303 32.26 -14.73 13.82
C ASP A 303 32.10 -13.23 14.16
N GLY A 304 31.08 -12.86 14.92
CA GLY A 304 30.80 -11.47 15.33
C GLY A 304 30.54 -11.27 16.82
N ARG A 305 30.56 -12.33 17.63
CA ARG A 305 30.14 -12.33 19.04
C ARG A 305 30.96 -11.36 19.92
N ASP A 306 32.26 -11.37 19.81
CA ASP A 306 33.11 -10.49 20.61
C ASP A 306 32.90 -9.02 20.27
N GLN A 307 32.75 -8.72 19.01
CA GLN A 307 32.45 -7.36 18.57
C GLN A 307 31.06 -6.92 19.06
N HIS A 308 30.04 -7.79 18.99
CA HIS A 308 28.72 -7.52 19.50
C HIS A 308 28.72 -7.27 21.01
N LYS A 309 29.42 -8.11 21.77
CA LYS A 309 29.60 -7.94 23.21
C LYS A 309 30.23 -6.59 23.54
N SER A 310 31.32 -6.22 22.87
CA SER A 310 31.97 -4.92 23.04
C SER A 310 31.04 -3.74 22.75
N HIS A 311 30.14 -3.88 21.75
CA HIS A 311 29.17 -2.85 21.44
C HIS A 311 28.10 -2.69 22.52
N ILE A 312 27.66 -3.79 23.15
CA ILE A 312 26.69 -3.77 24.26
C ILE A 312 27.32 -3.15 25.51
N GLU A 313 28.57 -3.50 25.84
CA GLU A 313 29.26 -2.95 26.98
C GLU A 313 29.53 -1.44 26.87
N HIS A 314 29.44 -0.90 25.65
CA HIS A 314 29.64 0.53 25.39
C HIS A 314 28.32 1.32 25.41
N LEU A 315 27.14 0.64 25.27
CA LEU A 315 25.82 1.24 25.38
C LEU A 315 25.41 1.49 26.83
#